data_7dc9cfde4ef309060a9851b5dddf7aa5
#
_entry.id   7dc9cfde4ef309060a9851b5dddf7aa5
#
_cell.length_a   1.000
_cell.length_b   1.000
_cell.length_c   1.000
_cell.angle_alpha   90.00
_cell.angle_beta   90.00
_cell.angle_gamma   90.00
#
_symmetry.space_group_name_H-M   'P 1'
#
loop_
_entity.id
_entity.type
_entity.pdbx_description
1 polymer ?
#
loop_
_entity_poly.entity_id
_entity_poly.type
_entity_poly.pdbx_seq_one_letter_code
_entity_poly.pdbx_strand_id
1 'polypeptide(L)'
;MEPILRFKDFSLQYNSQAEPTLYHIDFALRKGEKVLIAGPSGCGKSTMAHCINGLIPFSYRGTMSGSLTLNGRETKDMSIFEISKTVGTVLQDSDGQFVGLTVAEDIAFALENDCVPDPELHERVNAVAKTVDVFDHLRHAPGELSGGQKQRVSLAGVLVDDVDILLFDEPLANLDPATGKQAMELIDEMQQKTGAAVIIIEHRLEDVLHRDVDRIVLMHEGRIIADCPPDELLSGPLLAENGIREPLYITALKYAGVPISADMLPHSIRSLTLDENAKKKVRDWFCAVSPAPAGDPGADLLEVRDLTFAYPNGFQALTDISVSVRRGELTAIVGTNGAGKSTFAKVICGFEIQQKGRVTLSGRDMNALSIKERADHIGYVMQNPNQMISKVQIVDEVALGLRTRGVPEEEILPRVEDALRVCGLWEFRSWPISALSYGQKKRVTIASILVLEPEIIILDEPTAGQDYRHYTDIMEFLTELNRRGTTVCIVTHDMHLMLEYARRAIVFTGGRIIADDTGANILSSPEIVDRASLKETSLYSLALMCGIGSPRDFVQRFIDYEREVIRP
;
A
#
# COMPACT_ATOMS: atom_id res chain seq x y z
N MET A 1 -9.05 -32.83 -13.52
CA MET A 1 -8.16 -33.10 -12.37
C MET A 1 -8.90 -32.74 -11.10
N GLU A 2 -8.74 -33.51 -10.05
CA GLU A 2 -9.31 -33.16 -8.76
C GLU A 2 -8.61 -31.89 -8.20
N PRO A 3 -9.36 -30.99 -7.54
CA PRO A 3 -8.77 -29.80 -6.95
C PRO A 3 -7.89 -30.16 -5.75
N ILE A 4 -6.76 -29.46 -5.58
CA ILE A 4 -5.86 -29.64 -4.43
C ILE A 4 -6.41 -28.96 -3.18
N LEU A 5 -7.22 -27.90 -3.36
CA LEU A 5 -7.94 -27.19 -2.29
C LEU A 5 -9.39 -27.03 -2.73
N ARG A 6 -10.34 -27.29 -1.80
CA ARG A 6 -11.77 -27.10 -2.09
C ARG A 6 -12.53 -26.65 -0.87
N PHE A 7 -13.22 -25.52 -1.00
CA PHE A 7 -14.32 -25.10 -0.13
C PHE A 7 -15.64 -25.56 -0.77
N LYS A 8 -16.53 -26.10 0.04
CA LYS A 8 -17.87 -26.51 -0.39
C LYS A 8 -18.89 -26.07 0.64
N ASP A 9 -19.76 -25.13 0.27
CA ASP A 9 -20.79 -24.53 1.14
C ASP A 9 -20.22 -24.13 2.51
N PHE A 10 -19.00 -23.56 2.50
CA PHE A 10 -18.24 -23.31 3.71
C PHE A 10 -18.59 -21.96 4.32
N SER A 11 -18.87 -21.95 5.63
CA SER A 11 -19.11 -20.73 6.38
C SER A 11 -18.29 -20.74 7.68
N LEU A 12 -17.87 -19.54 8.11
CA LEU A 12 -17.10 -19.34 9.33
C LEU A 12 -17.62 -18.15 10.13
N GLN A 13 -17.80 -18.36 11.42
CA GLN A 13 -18.07 -17.31 12.40
C GLN A 13 -17.02 -17.34 13.50
N TYR A 14 -16.32 -16.23 13.72
CA TYR A 14 -15.43 -16.10 14.88
C TYR A 14 -16.23 -16.09 16.19
N ASN A 15 -15.70 -16.72 17.24
CA ASN A 15 -16.37 -16.73 18.55
C ASN A 15 -16.53 -15.33 19.17
N SER A 16 -15.74 -14.36 18.72
CA SER A 16 -15.79 -12.96 19.17
C SER A 16 -16.77 -12.09 18.39
N GLN A 17 -17.42 -12.62 17.34
CA GLN A 17 -18.33 -11.89 16.46
C GLN A 17 -19.75 -12.45 16.51
N ALA A 18 -20.73 -11.56 16.36
CA ALA A 18 -22.14 -11.94 16.35
C ALA A 18 -22.58 -12.55 15.01
N GLU A 19 -21.92 -12.15 13.92
CA GLU A 19 -22.26 -12.57 12.55
C GLU A 19 -21.10 -13.38 11.95
N PRO A 20 -21.38 -14.30 11.02
CA PRO A 20 -20.33 -14.98 10.26
C PRO A 20 -19.47 -14.00 9.49
N THR A 21 -18.19 -14.35 9.30
CA THR A 21 -17.25 -13.60 8.46
C THR A 21 -17.18 -14.16 7.05
N LEU A 22 -17.41 -15.47 6.88
CA LEU A 22 -17.53 -16.13 5.58
C LEU A 22 -18.88 -16.82 5.48
N TYR A 23 -19.53 -16.64 4.32
CA TYR A 23 -20.86 -17.17 4.05
C TYR A 23 -20.87 -17.99 2.77
N HIS A 24 -21.19 -19.28 2.88
CA HIS A 24 -21.44 -20.18 1.75
C HIS A 24 -20.37 -20.08 0.65
N ILE A 25 -19.09 -20.21 1.06
CA ILE A 25 -17.96 -20.16 0.14
C ILE A 25 -17.90 -21.47 -0.64
N ASP A 26 -17.99 -21.36 -1.97
CA ASP A 26 -17.68 -22.41 -2.92
C ASP A 26 -16.47 -21.97 -3.76
N PHE A 27 -15.35 -22.65 -3.57
CA PHE A 27 -14.09 -22.34 -4.26
C PHE A 27 -13.26 -23.61 -4.46
N ALA A 28 -12.57 -23.72 -5.58
CA ALA A 28 -11.67 -24.81 -5.85
C ALA A 28 -10.40 -24.33 -6.53
N LEU A 29 -9.25 -24.82 -6.07
CA LEU A 29 -7.92 -24.52 -6.66
C LEU A 29 -7.34 -25.80 -7.26
N ARG A 30 -6.82 -25.71 -8.46
CA ARG A 30 -6.15 -26.81 -9.17
C ARG A 30 -4.64 -26.70 -9.04
N LYS A 31 -3.95 -27.81 -9.21
CA LYS A 31 -2.48 -27.83 -9.22
C LYS A 31 -1.92 -26.93 -10.33
N GLY A 32 -0.94 -26.10 -9.97
CA GLY A 32 -0.29 -25.17 -10.91
C GLY A 32 -1.13 -23.95 -11.29
N GLU A 33 -2.35 -23.80 -10.77
CA GLU A 33 -3.23 -22.66 -11.02
C GLU A 33 -2.79 -21.45 -10.20
N LYS A 34 -2.82 -20.26 -10.80
CA LYS A 34 -2.56 -18.96 -10.13
C LYS A 34 -3.84 -18.17 -10.01
N VAL A 35 -4.27 -17.92 -8.78
CA VAL A 35 -5.53 -17.24 -8.47
C VAL A 35 -5.26 -15.98 -7.67
N LEU A 36 -5.86 -14.87 -8.11
CA LEU A 36 -5.92 -13.63 -7.34
C LEU A 36 -7.24 -13.55 -6.58
N ILE A 37 -7.19 -13.39 -5.27
CA ILE A 37 -8.36 -13.10 -4.42
C ILE A 37 -8.36 -11.60 -4.15
N ALA A 38 -9.35 -10.90 -4.68
CA ALA A 38 -9.54 -9.46 -4.55
C ALA A 38 -10.83 -9.12 -3.80
N GLY A 39 -10.90 -7.91 -3.26
CA GLY A 39 -12.10 -7.43 -2.55
C GLY A 39 -11.76 -6.31 -1.57
N PRO A 40 -12.75 -5.55 -1.07
CA PRO A 40 -12.52 -4.50 -0.08
C PRO A 40 -11.99 -5.03 1.24
N SER A 41 -11.43 -4.16 2.07
CA SER A 41 -10.97 -4.53 3.43
C SER A 41 -12.14 -5.04 4.28
N GLY A 42 -11.86 -6.07 5.08
CA GLY A 42 -12.89 -6.69 5.94
C GLY A 42 -13.88 -7.60 5.22
N CYS A 43 -13.77 -7.81 3.91
CA CYS A 43 -14.67 -8.72 3.19
C CYS A 43 -14.39 -10.24 3.40
N GLY A 44 -13.36 -10.59 4.21
CA GLY A 44 -13.09 -11.99 4.58
C GLY A 44 -11.88 -12.63 3.88
N LYS A 45 -11.08 -11.91 3.04
CA LYS A 45 -9.92 -12.48 2.32
C LYS A 45 -8.88 -13.13 3.24
N SER A 46 -8.38 -12.38 4.23
CA SER A 46 -7.40 -12.92 5.19
C SER A 46 -8.02 -14.01 6.08
N THR A 47 -9.33 -13.93 6.35
CA THR A 47 -10.05 -15.03 7.04
C THR A 47 -10.04 -16.30 6.19
N MET A 48 -10.29 -16.19 4.88
CA MET A 48 -10.19 -17.32 3.96
C MET A 48 -8.76 -17.88 3.91
N ALA A 49 -7.74 -17.00 3.88
CA ALA A 49 -6.33 -17.40 4.00
C ALA A 49 -6.04 -18.17 5.30
N HIS A 50 -6.54 -17.68 6.44
CA HIS A 50 -6.37 -18.33 7.73
C HIS A 50 -7.06 -19.72 7.81
N CYS A 51 -8.15 -19.93 7.06
CA CYS A 51 -8.73 -21.26 6.91
C CYS A 51 -7.83 -22.17 6.07
N ILE A 52 -7.26 -21.66 4.98
CA ILE A 52 -6.40 -22.42 4.06
C ILE A 52 -5.10 -22.87 4.74
N ASN A 53 -4.46 -21.99 5.51
CA ASN A 53 -3.17 -22.27 6.17
C ASN A 53 -3.33 -22.89 7.58
N GLY A 54 -4.56 -23.16 8.02
CA GLY A 54 -4.83 -23.80 9.29
C GLY A 54 -4.73 -22.90 10.52
N LEU A 55 -4.47 -21.58 10.40
CA LEU A 55 -4.55 -20.68 11.55
C LEU A 55 -5.96 -20.67 12.17
N ILE A 56 -6.98 -20.98 11.38
CA ILE A 56 -8.31 -21.32 11.87
C ILE A 56 -8.48 -22.84 11.68
N PRO A 57 -8.77 -23.61 12.74
CA PRO A 57 -9.16 -23.19 14.10
C PRO A 57 -8.01 -23.12 15.12
N PHE A 58 -6.76 -23.37 14.75
CA PHE A 58 -5.67 -23.60 15.72
C PHE A 58 -5.26 -22.35 16.50
N SER A 59 -5.13 -21.20 15.83
CA SER A 59 -4.78 -19.92 16.47
C SER A 59 -6.00 -19.03 16.72
N TYR A 60 -6.93 -19.03 15.79
CA TYR A 60 -8.17 -18.25 15.89
C TYR A 60 -9.38 -19.19 16.01
N ARG A 61 -10.15 -19.01 17.07
CA ARG A 61 -11.31 -19.87 17.35
C ARG A 61 -12.57 -19.36 16.65
N GLY A 62 -13.25 -20.26 15.95
CA GLY A 62 -14.52 -19.99 15.27
C GLY A 62 -15.32 -21.26 15.04
N THR A 63 -16.58 -21.07 14.73
CA THR A 63 -17.49 -22.15 14.32
C THR A 63 -17.48 -22.24 12.81
N MET A 64 -17.12 -23.41 12.30
CA MET A 64 -17.08 -23.71 10.87
C MET A 64 -18.24 -24.64 10.49
N SER A 65 -18.84 -24.41 9.33
CA SER A 65 -19.81 -25.32 8.70
C SER A 65 -19.45 -25.54 7.24
N GLY A 66 -20.00 -26.59 6.61
CA GLY A 66 -19.59 -27.00 5.28
C GLY A 66 -18.31 -27.85 5.29
N SER A 67 -17.55 -27.83 4.21
CA SER A 67 -16.35 -28.65 4.02
C SER A 67 -15.20 -27.81 3.46
N LEU A 68 -14.00 -28.03 4.00
CA LEU A 68 -12.74 -27.53 3.46
C LEU A 68 -11.77 -28.71 3.36
N THR A 69 -11.34 -29.02 2.14
CA THR A 69 -10.43 -30.14 1.88
C THR A 69 -9.13 -29.69 1.25
N LEU A 70 -8.03 -30.31 1.69
CA LEU A 70 -6.69 -30.25 1.08
C LEU A 70 -6.31 -31.64 0.59
N ASN A 71 -5.95 -31.78 -0.69
CA ASN A 71 -5.63 -33.06 -1.32
C ASN A 71 -6.68 -34.14 -1.01
N GLY A 72 -7.99 -33.76 -0.98
CA GLY A 72 -9.12 -34.63 -0.71
C GLY A 72 -9.36 -34.99 0.75
N ARG A 73 -8.54 -34.50 1.71
CA ARG A 73 -8.74 -34.69 3.17
C ARG A 73 -9.36 -33.45 3.79
N GLU A 74 -10.29 -33.64 4.72
CA GLU A 74 -10.89 -32.56 5.49
C GLU A 74 -9.85 -31.89 6.41
N THR A 75 -9.72 -30.57 6.33
CA THR A 75 -8.74 -29.82 7.14
C THR A 75 -9.01 -29.89 8.64
N LYS A 76 -10.28 -30.07 9.05
CA LYS A 76 -10.64 -30.26 10.46
C LYS A 76 -10.04 -31.54 11.07
N ASP A 77 -9.67 -32.53 10.24
CA ASP A 77 -9.12 -33.82 10.64
C ASP A 77 -7.58 -33.84 10.47
N MET A 78 -6.97 -32.69 10.12
CA MET A 78 -5.53 -32.52 9.95
C MET A 78 -4.96 -31.68 11.10
N SER A 79 -3.72 -31.93 11.46
CA SER A 79 -2.94 -31.03 12.33
C SER A 79 -2.43 -29.83 11.54
N ILE A 80 -2.10 -28.74 12.24
CA ILE A 80 -1.47 -27.56 11.59
C ILE A 80 -0.17 -27.93 10.90
N PHE A 81 0.58 -28.89 11.44
CA PHE A 81 1.80 -29.42 10.85
C PHE A 81 1.55 -30.13 9.52
N GLU A 82 0.49 -30.95 9.42
CA GLU A 82 0.13 -31.60 8.14
C GLU A 82 -0.34 -30.58 7.11
N ILE A 83 -1.04 -29.52 7.53
CA ILE A 83 -1.47 -28.43 6.64
C ILE A 83 -0.26 -27.66 6.13
N SER A 84 0.72 -27.32 7.00
CA SER A 84 1.92 -26.56 6.62
C SER A 84 2.81 -27.29 5.59
N LYS A 85 2.74 -28.62 5.53
CA LYS A 85 3.42 -29.40 4.48
C LYS A 85 2.78 -29.28 3.10
N THR A 86 1.55 -28.83 3.04
CA THR A 86 0.83 -28.63 1.77
C THR A 86 0.76 -27.16 1.40
N VAL A 87 0.61 -26.27 2.40
CA VAL A 87 0.39 -24.84 2.22
C VAL A 87 1.51 -24.03 2.85
N GLY A 88 2.32 -23.41 2.03
CA GLY A 88 3.31 -22.43 2.47
C GLY A 88 2.74 -21.02 2.40
N THR A 89 2.88 -20.26 3.49
CA THR A 89 2.32 -18.90 3.59
C THR A 89 3.40 -17.85 3.75
N VAL A 90 3.35 -16.81 2.90
CA VAL A 90 4.10 -15.56 3.07
C VAL A 90 3.14 -14.50 3.59
N LEU A 91 3.42 -13.99 4.80
CA LEU A 91 2.56 -13.03 5.49
C LEU A 91 2.79 -11.60 5.02
N GLN A 92 1.81 -10.73 5.23
CA GLN A 92 1.84 -9.29 4.96
C GLN A 92 3.00 -8.58 5.69
N ASP A 93 3.21 -8.92 6.97
CA ASP A 93 4.32 -8.42 7.80
C ASP A 93 5.45 -9.45 7.80
N SER A 94 6.42 -9.28 6.90
CA SER A 94 7.59 -10.15 6.83
C SER A 94 8.47 -10.05 8.09
N ASP A 95 8.51 -8.89 8.78
CA ASP A 95 9.29 -8.75 10.00
C ASP A 95 8.74 -9.60 11.15
N GLY A 96 7.42 -9.77 11.21
CA GLY A 96 6.75 -10.65 12.16
C GLY A 96 6.91 -12.16 11.86
N GLN A 97 7.40 -12.50 10.68
CA GLN A 97 7.59 -13.90 10.25
C GLN A 97 8.96 -14.46 10.63
N PHE A 98 9.99 -13.60 10.80
CA PHE A 98 11.34 -14.05 11.09
C PHE A 98 11.51 -14.62 12.52
N VAL A 99 12.09 -15.81 12.59
CA VAL A 99 12.38 -16.53 13.83
C VAL A 99 13.90 -16.72 14.02
N GLY A 100 14.63 -16.89 12.93
CA GLY A 100 16.10 -17.08 12.92
C GLY A 100 16.85 -15.82 13.30
N LEU A 101 18.01 -15.97 13.94
CA LEU A 101 18.95 -14.87 14.20
C LEU A 101 19.72 -14.49 12.94
N THR A 102 19.89 -15.44 12.03
CA THR A 102 20.47 -15.26 10.69
C THR A 102 19.49 -15.69 9.60
N VAL A 103 19.72 -15.22 8.39
CA VAL A 103 18.95 -15.65 7.21
C VAL A 103 19.02 -17.16 7.00
N ALA A 104 20.20 -17.76 7.22
CA ALA A 104 20.37 -19.21 7.09
C ALA A 104 19.51 -19.98 8.11
N GLU A 105 19.49 -19.56 9.37
CA GLU A 105 18.68 -20.16 10.42
C GLU A 105 17.18 -19.99 10.15
N ASP A 106 16.78 -18.84 9.64
CA ASP A 106 15.38 -18.58 9.30
C ASP A 106 14.88 -19.50 8.17
N ILE A 107 15.66 -19.66 7.11
CA ILE A 107 15.36 -20.59 6.02
C ILE A 107 15.38 -22.04 6.51
N ALA A 108 16.31 -22.40 7.39
CA ALA A 108 16.47 -23.74 7.93
C ALA A 108 15.34 -24.16 8.88
N PHE A 109 14.62 -23.19 9.46
CA PHE A 109 13.67 -23.42 10.54
C PHE A 109 12.62 -24.51 10.25
N ALA A 110 12.07 -24.54 9.04
CA ALA A 110 11.12 -25.58 8.63
C ALA A 110 11.77 -26.97 8.57
N LEU A 111 12.99 -27.07 8.03
CA LEU A 111 13.75 -28.32 7.93
C LEU A 111 14.19 -28.85 9.30
N GLU A 112 14.53 -27.96 10.23
CA GLU A 112 14.85 -28.32 11.61
C GLU A 112 13.65 -28.93 12.33
N ASN A 113 12.45 -28.34 12.15
CA ASN A 113 11.20 -28.90 12.66
C ASN A 113 10.88 -30.29 12.08
N ASP A 114 11.35 -30.57 10.88
CA ASP A 114 11.24 -31.87 10.19
C ASP A 114 12.33 -32.87 10.60
N CYS A 115 13.28 -32.44 11.44
CA CYS A 115 14.44 -33.24 11.83
C CYS A 115 15.27 -33.69 10.61
N VAL A 116 15.39 -32.87 9.57
CA VAL A 116 16.23 -33.16 8.40
C VAL A 116 17.70 -33.24 8.83
N PRO A 117 18.46 -34.27 8.39
CA PRO A 117 19.86 -34.41 8.74
C PRO A 117 20.71 -33.22 8.29
N ASP A 118 21.68 -32.83 9.12
CA ASP A 118 22.52 -31.64 8.95
C ASP A 118 23.14 -31.46 7.56
N PRO A 119 23.74 -32.45 6.90
CA PRO A 119 24.29 -32.28 5.54
C PRO A 119 23.22 -31.92 4.51
N GLU A 120 22.06 -32.59 4.55
CA GLU A 120 20.93 -32.35 3.65
C GLU A 120 20.30 -30.98 3.90
N LEU A 121 20.14 -30.59 5.17
CA LEU A 121 19.62 -29.30 5.60
C LEU A 121 20.42 -28.16 4.95
N HIS A 122 21.75 -28.19 5.09
CA HIS A 122 22.63 -27.17 4.51
C HIS A 122 22.56 -27.14 2.98
N GLU A 123 22.47 -28.29 2.33
CA GLU A 123 22.34 -28.37 0.88
C GLU A 123 21.04 -27.71 0.41
N ARG A 124 19.90 -28.01 1.05
CA ARG A 124 18.58 -27.45 0.71
C ARG A 124 18.52 -25.96 0.98
N VAL A 125 19.03 -25.48 2.13
CA VAL A 125 19.12 -24.04 2.47
C VAL A 125 19.93 -23.29 1.41
N ASN A 126 21.12 -23.81 1.05
CA ASN A 126 21.95 -23.17 0.04
C ASN A 126 21.30 -23.17 -1.34
N ALA A 127 20.60 -24.24 -1.71
CA ALA A 127 19.91 -24.34 -2.99
C ALA A 127 18.78 -23.32 -3.11
N VAL A 128 17.91 -23.25 -2.11
CA VAL A 128 16.78 -22.30 -2.11
C VAL A 128 17.26 -20.84 -2.02
N ALA A 129 18.30 -20.56 -1.21
CA ALA A 129 18.87 -19.22 -1.08
C ALA A 129 19.44 -18.71 -2.42
N LYS A 130 20.05 -19.58 -3.22
CA LYS A 130 20.48 -19.25 -4.60
C LYS A 130 19.29 -19.01 -5.51
N THR A 131 18.23 -19.80 -5.37
CA THR A 131 17.03 -19.72 -6.21
C THR A 131 16.32 -18.36 -6.06
N VAL A 132 16.28 -17.81 -4.85
CA VAL A 132 15.65 -16.51 -4.54
C VAL A 132 16.65 -15.36 -4.45
N ASP A 133 17.95 -15.58 -4.77
CA ASP A 133 19.00 -14.55 -4.80
C ASP A 133 19.25 -13.88 -3.43
N VAL A 134 19.40 -14.71 -2.37
CA VAL A 134 19.79 -14.26 -1.03
C VAL A 134 21.01 -15.01 -0.46
N PHE A 135 21.69 -15.78 -1.29
CA PHE A 135 22.81 -16.64 -0.88
C PHE A 135 23.94 -15.86 -0.19
N ASP A 136 24.25 -14.66 -0.68
CA ASP A 136 25.31 -13.81 -0.12
C ASP A 136 24.90 -13.17 1.23
N HIS A 137 23.62 -13.26 1.59
CA HIS A 137 23.06 -12.72 2.81
C HIS A 137 22.83 -13.76 3.92
N LEU A 138 23.16 -15.05 3.70
CA LEU A 138 22.88 -16.14 4.65
C LEU A 138 23.39 -15.90 6.07
N ARG A 139 24.46 -15.11 6.24
CA ARG A 139 25.07 -14.80 7.55
C ARG A 139 24.57 -13.49 8.17
N HIS A 140 23.79 -12.70 7.45
CA HIS A 140 23.24 -11.45 7.97
C HIS A 140 22.04 -11.72 8.89
N ALA A 141 21.81 -10.81 9.84
CA ALA A 141 20.57 -10.81 10.60
C ALA A 141 19.41 -10.30 9.70
N PRO A 142 18.18 -10.85 9.82
CA PRO A 142 17.03 -10.38 9.03
C PRO A 142 16.79 -8.86 9.14
N GLY A 143 17.09 -8.26 10.31
CA GLY A 143 16.96 -6.82 10.52
C GLY A 143 17.91 -5.94 9.69
N GLU A 144 18.99 -6.51 9.15
CA GLU A 144 19.97 -5.79 8.31
C GLU A 144 19.56 -5.74 6.82
N LEU A 145 18.52 -6.49 6.45
CA LEU A 145 18.07 -6.63 5.06
C LEU A 145 17.11 -5.50 4.63
N SER A 146 17.14 -5.17 3.34
CA SER A 146 16.12 -4.35 2.72
C SER A 146 14.76 -5.07 2.66
N GLY A 147 13.65 -4.33 2.50
CA GLY A 147 12.31 -4.92 2.42
C GLY A 147 12.18 -6.01 1.33
N GLY A 148 12.74 -5.78 0.14
CA GLY A 148 12.76 -6.79 -0.92
C GLY A 148 13.60 -8.02 -0.60
N GLN A 149 14.75 -7.86 0.08
CA GLN A 149 15.56 -8.99 0.55
C GLN A 149 14.83 -9.78 1.64
N LYS A 150 14.16 -9.11 2.59
CA LYS A 150 13.33 -9.76 3.61
C LYS A 150 12.24 -10.61 2.98
N GLN A 151 11.54 -10.09 1.98
CA GLN A 151 10.52 -10.85 1.27
C GLN A 151 11.07 -12.09 0.56
N ARG A 152 12.27 -11.98 -0.06
CA ARG A 152 12.97 -13.13 -0.66
C ARG A 152 13.35 -14.17 0.39
N VAL A 153 13.77 -13.76 1.57
CA VAL A 153 14.08 -14.67 2.68
C VAL A 153 12.81 -15.37 3.19
N SER A 154 11.71 -14.63 3.41
CA SER A 154 10.42 -15.22 3.79
C SER A 154 9.94 -16.24 2.75
N LEU A 155 10.11 -15.93 1.47
CA LEU A 155 9.78 -16.86 0.38
C LEU A 155 10.71 -18.09 0.39
N ALA A 156 12.01 -17.92 0.66
CA ALA A 156 12.95 -19.05 0.79
C ALA A 156 12.55 -20.00 1.92
N GLY A 157 12.17 -19.45 3.09
CA GLY A 157 11.71 -20.24 4.23
C GLY A 157 10.43 -21.06 3.95
N VAL A 158 9.60 -20.60 2.99
CA VAL A 158 8.42 -21.35 2.54
C VAL A 158 8.78 -22.39 1.47
N LEU A 159 9.64 -22.02 0.51
CA LEU A 159 9.99 -22.88 -0.62
C LEU A 159 10.90 -24.06 -0.24
N VAL A 160 11.57 -23.99 0.90
CA VAL A 160 12.48 -25.05 1.35
C VAL A 160 11.76 -26.38 1.62
N ASP A 161 10.42 -26.35 1.76
CA ASP A 161 9.55 -27.49 2.11
C ASP A 161 8.77 -28.10 0.93
N ASP A 162 9.04 -27.74 -0.30
CA ASP A 162 8.37 -28.32 -1.49
C ASP A 162 6.82 -28.35 -1.39
N VAL A 163 6.20 -27.25 -0.97
CA VAL A 163 4.75 -27.16 -0.75
C VAL A 163 3.95 -27.21 -2.07
N ASP A 164 2.71 -27.74 -2.01
CA ASP A 164 1.81 -27.80 -3.17
C ASP A 164 1.11 -26.45 -3.47
N ILE A 165 0.92 -25.62 -2.43
CA ILE A 165 0.22 -24.31 -2.51
C ILE A 165 1.10 -23.24 -1.89
N LEU A 166 1.33 -22.16 -2.63
CA LEU A 166 1.95 -20.93 -2.15
C LEU A 166 0.84 -19.89 -1.92
N LEU A 167 0.67 -19.48 -0.69
CA LEU A 167 -0.31 -18.48 -0.27
C LEU A 167 0.40 -17.17 0.09
N PHE A 168 0.07 -16.10 -0.61
CA PHE A 168 0.60 -14.75 -0.37
C PHE A 168 -0.53 -13.84 0.14
N ASP A 169 -0.40 -13.35 1.37
CA ASP A 169 -1.36 -12.40 1.94
C ASP A 169 -0.77 -10.98 1.88
N GLU A 170 -1.26 -10.19 0.93
CA GLU A 170 -0.83 -8.81 0.61
C GLU A 170 0.69 -8.68 0.38
N PRO A 171 1.29 -9.45 -0.54
CA PRO A 171 2.74 -9.47 -0.75
C PRO A 171 3.31 -8.14 -1.25
N LEU A 172 2.48 -7.23 -1.74
CA LEU A 172 2.89 -5.93 -2.24
C LEU A 172 2.76 -4.81 -1.18
N ALA A 173 2.20 -5.11 0.01
CA ALA A 173 2.07 -4.13 1.07
C ALA A 173 3.46 -3.59 1.48
N ASN A 174 3.55 -2.28 1.68
CA ASN A 174 4.78 -1.59 2.09
C ASN A 174 5.97 -1.67 1.10
N LEU A 175 5.79 -2.23 -0.11
CA LEU A 175 6.81 -2.22 -1.15
C LEU A 175 6.66 -1.01 -2.06
N ASP A 176 7.79 -0.42 -2.44
CA ASP A 176 7.80 0.55 -3.53
C ASP A 176 7.46 -0.14 -4.87
N PRO A 177 7.04 0.61 -5.90
CA PRO A 177 6.52 0.03 -7.14
C PRO A 177 7.51 -0.89 -7.86
N ALA A 178 8.80 -0.57 -7.85
CA ALA A 178 9.81 -1.40 -8.51
C ALA A 178 10.04 -2.71 -7.76
N THR A 179 10.14 -2.65 -6.42
CA THR A 179 10.25 -3.83 -5.57
C THR A 179 8.99 -4.70 -5.66
N GLY A 180 7.80 -4.08 -5.70
CA GLY A 180 6.54 -4.80 -5.90
C GLY A 180 6.48 -5.55 -7.24
N LYS A 181 6.96 -4.93 -8.33
CA LYS A 181 7.09 -5.59 -9.63
C LYS A 181 8.03 -6.80 -9.57
N GLN A 182 9.21 -6.63 -8.95
CA GLN A 182 10.17 -7.72 -8.77
C GLN A 182 9.58 -8.87 -7.93
N ALA A 183 8.78 -8.55 -6.91
CA ALA A 183 8.09 -9.55 -6.11
C ALA A 183 7.12 -10.40 -6.96
N MET A 184 6.32 -9.76 -7.83
CA MET A 184 5.43 -10.48 -8.73
C MET A 184 6.19 -11.33 -9.75
N GLU A 185 7.33 -10.83 -10.26
CA GLU A 185 8.22 -11.60 -11.15
C GLU A 185 8.78 -12.83 -10.43
N LEU A 186 9.22 -12.68 -9.19
CA LEU A 186 9.73 -13.78 -8.38
C LEU A 186 8.64 -14.85 -8.11
N ILE A 187 7.42 -14.44 -7.75
CA ILE A 187 6.29 -15.35 -7.53
C ILE A 187 6.02 -16.16 -8.81
N ASP A 188 6.03 -15.50 -9.97
CA ASP A 188 5.83 -16.14 -11.27
C ASP A 188 6.93 -17.16 -11.60
N GLU A 189 8.20 -16.79 -11.41
CA GLU A 189 9.33 -17.71 -11.59
C GLU A 189 9.25 -18.91 -10.67
N MET A 190 8.86 -18.72 -9.41
CA MET A 190 8.75 -19.80 -8.44
C MET A 190 7.62 -20.75 -8.80
N GLN A 191 6.47 -20.25 -9.21
CA GLN A 191 5.38 -21.08 -9.72
C GLN A 191 5.83 -21.94 -10.90
N GLN A 192 6.54 -21.34 -11.88
CA GLN A 192 7.03 -22.06 -13.05
C GLN A 192 8.06 -23.16 -12.69
N LYS A 193 8.92 -22.90 -11.71
CA LYS A 193 9.96 -23.86 -11.28
C LYS A 193 9.40 -25.01 -10.45
N THR A 194 8.44 -24.72 -9.54
CA THR A 194 7.92 -25.71 -8.59
C THR A 194 6.67 -26.42 -9.12
N GLY A 195 5.90 -25.78 -10.00
CA GLY A 195 4.58 -26.25 -10.42
C GLY A 195 3.53 -26.17 -9.29
N ALA A 196 3.83 -25.47 -8.20
CA ALA A 196 2.88 -25.23 -7.12
C ALA A 196 1.71 -24.37 -7.59
N ALA A 197 0.55 -24.54 -6.97
CA ALA A 197 -0.54 -23.58 -7.14
C ALA A 197 -0.27 -22.33 -6.33
N VAL A 198 -0.72 -21.17 -6.81
CA VAL A 198 -0.48 -19.88 -6.17
C VAL A 198 -1.79 -19.18 -5.86
N ILE A 199 -1.96 -18.76 -4.63
CA ILE A 199 -3.04 -17.86 -4.21
C ILE A 199 -2.39 -16.54 -3.81
N ILE A 200 -2.83 -15.44 -4.43
CA ILE A 200 -2.40 -14.09 -4.09
C ILE A 200 -3.63 -13.34 -3.58
N ILE A 201 -3.56 -12.83 -2.34
CA ILE A 201 -4.57 -11.92 -1.80
C ILE A 201 -4.02 -10.53 -1.96
N GLU A 202 -4.68 -9.69 -2.76
CA GLU A 202 -4.23 -8.33 -3.03
C GLU A 202 -5.39 -7.42 -3.44
N HIS A 203 -5.23 -6.13 -3.18
CA HIS A 203 -6.17 -5.09 -3.59
C HIS A 203 -5.64 -4.21 -4.73
N ARG A 204 -4.33 -4.25 -5.01
CA ARG A 204 -3.67 -3.52 -6.10
C ARG A 204 -3.66 -4.33 -7.40
N LEU A 205 -4.84 -4.45 -8.03
CA LEU A 205 -5.06 -5.26 -9.24
C LEU A 205 -4.05 -4.98 -10.35
N GLU A 206 -3.80 -3.71 -10.68
CA GLU A 206 -2.89 -3.33 -11.77
C GLU A 206 -1.44 -3.75 -11.52
N ASP A 207 -1.03 -3.89 -10.26
CA ASP A 207 0.31 -4.34 -9.90
C ASP A 207 0.43 -5.86 -10.01
N VAL A 208 -0.60 -6.60 -9.59
CA VAL A 208 -0.63 -8.07 -9.73
C VAL A 208 -0.74 -8.49 -11.19
N LEU A 209 -1.62 -7.85 -11.96
CA LEU A 209 -1.85 -8.12 -13.38
C LEU A 209 -0.68 -7.70 -14.30
N HIS A 210 0.44 -7.23 -13.70
CA HIS A 210 1.71 -7.17 -14.40
C HIS A 210 2.21 -8.55 -14.87
N ARG A 211 1.77 -9.62 -14.18
CA ARG A 211 1.95 -11.02 -14.54
C ARG A 211 0.60 -11.71 -14.70
N ASP A 212 0.54 -12.70 -15.55
CA ASP A 212 -0.70 -13.41 -15.83
C ASP A 212 -1.19 -14.17 -14.59
N VAL A 213 -2.48 -14.12 -14.36
CA VAL A 213 -3.22 -14.94 -13.40
C VAL A 213 -4.34 -15.68 -14.16
N ASP A 214 -4.63 -16.91 -13.74
CA ASP A 214 -5.63 -17.73 -14.44
C ASP A 214 -7.05 -17.25 -14.15
N ARG A 215 -7.30 -16.83 -12.88
CA ARG A 215 -8.62 -16.35 -12.41
C ARG A 215 -8.49 -15.28 -11.35
N ILE A 216 -9.53 -14.45 -11.28
CA ILE A 216 -9.76 -13.52 -10.16
C ILE A 216 -11.01 -13.97 -9.42
N VAL A 217 -10.87 -14.15 -8.11
CA VAL A 217 -11.97 -14.39 -7.18
C VAL A 217 -12.27 -13.08 -6.47
N LEU A 218 -13.45 -12.52 -6.74
CA LEU A 218 -13.88 -11.28 -6.13
C LEU A 218 -14.74 -11.57 -4.92
N MET A 219 -14.30 -11.08 -3.75
CA MET A 219 -15.03 -11.24 -2.48
C MET A 219 -15.69 -9.92 -2.05
N HIS A 220 -16.91 -10.02 -1.55
CA HIS A 220 -17.65 -8.92 -0.93
C HIS A 220 -18.52 -9.44 0.21
N GLU A 221 -18.48 -8.77 1.37
CA GLU A 221 -19.29 -9.13 2.57
C GLU A 221 -19.27 -10.63 2.91
N GLY A 222 -18.08 -11.22 2.91
CA GLY A 222 -17.88 -12.64 3.27
C GLY A 222 -18.32 -13.64 2.20
N ARG A 223 -18.65 -13.22 0.99
CA ARG A 223 -19.11 -14.06 -0.12
C ARG A 223 -18.20 -13.92 -1.33
N ILE A 224 -18.14 -14.95 -2.15
CA ILE A 224 -17.58 -14.86 -3.51
C ILE A 224 -18.70 -14.34 -4.42
N ILE A 225 -18.47 -13.20 -5.05
CA ILE A 225 -19.42 -12.56 -5.98
C ILE A 225 -19.04 -12.73 -7.45
N ALA A 226 -17.77 -13.06 -7.72
CA ALA A 226 -17.29 -13.46 -9.04
C ALA A 226 -16.09 -14.41 -8.89
N ASP A 227 -15.97 -15.33 -9.84
CA ASP A 227 -14.83 -16.26 -10.01
C ASP A 227 -14.68 -16.50 -11.50
N CYS A 228 -13.85 -15.68 -12.16
CA CYS A 228 -13.76 -15.65 -13.61
C CYS A 228 -12.36 -15.22 -14.09
N PRO A 229 -12.03 -15.42 -15.38
CA PRO A 229 -10.81 -14.89 -15.99
C PRO A 229 -10.71 -13.36 -15.84
N PRO A 230 -9.47 -12.81 -15.74
CA PRO A 230 -9.27 -11.36 -15.59
C PRO A 230 -9.95 -10.51 -16.66
N ASP A 231 -9.92 -10.95 -17.92
CA ASP A 231 -10.51 -10.23 -19.05
C ASP A 231 -12.03 -10.08 -18.92
N GLU A 232 -12.71 -11.09 -18.38
CA GLU A 232 -14.14 -11.05 -18.13
C GLU A 232 -14.47 -10.07 -17.00
N LEU A 233 -13.75 -10.13 -15.88
CA LEU A 233 -13.95 -9.25 -14.74
C LEU A 233 -13.73 -7.77 -15.10
N LEU A 234 -12.64 -7.47 -15.82
CA LEU A 234 -12.27 -6.10 -16.21
C LEU A 234 -13.19 -5.50 -17.29
N SER A 235 -13.93 -6.34 -17.99
CA SER A 235 -14.94 -5.90 -18.96
C SER A 235 -16.25 -5.48 -18.31
N GLY A 236 -16.47 -5.86 -17.05
CA GLY A 236 -17.71 -5.60 -16.31
C GLY A 236 -17.65 -4.36 -15.41
N PRO A 237 -18.75 -4.07 -14.70
CA PRO A 237 -18.84 -2.98 -13.74
C PRO A 237 -18.47 -3.42 -12.30
N LEU A 238 -18.31 -4.73 -12.03
CA LEU A 238 -18.23 -5.31 -10.67
C LEU A 238 -17.15 -4.70 -9.80
N LEU A 239 -16.00 -4.32 -10.35
CA LEU A 239 -14.92 -3.70 -9.57
C LEU A 239 -15.35 -2.35 -9.02
N ALA A 240 -15.85 -1.47 -9.89
CA ALA A 240 -16.30 -0.14 -9.51
C ALA A 240 -17.50 -0.19 -8.54
N GLU A 241 -18.48 -1.07 -8.80
CA GLU A 241 -19.67 -1.26 -7.95
C GLU A 241 -19.32 -1.73 -6.53
N ASN A 242 -18.19 -2.44 -6.37
CA ASN A 242 -17.72 -2.95 -5.09
C ASN A 242 -16.55 -2.14 -4.48
N GLY A 243 -16.32 -0.91 -4.99
CA GLY A 243 -15.31 -0.01 -4.44
C GLY A 243 -13.87 -0.52 -4.59
N ILE A 244 -13.59 -1.27 -5.66
CA ILE A 244 -12.26 -1.75 -6.00
C ILE A 244 -11.73 -0.93 -7.16
N ARG A 245 -10.48 -0.45 -7.00
CA ARG A 245 -9.83 0.35 -8.03
C ARG A 245 -9.62 -0.47 -9.30
N GLU A 246 -10.11 0.06 -10.40
CA GLU A 246 -9.78 -0.45 -11.73
C GLU A 246 -8.39 0.03 -12.16
N PRO A 247 -7.69 -0.72 -13.05
CA PRO A 247 -6.49 -0.21 -13.70
C PRO A 247 -6.72 1.14 -14.39
N LEU A 248 -5.76 2.06 -14.31
CA LEU A 248 -5.93 3.44 -14.81
C LEU A 248 -6.27 3.49 -16.30
N TYR A 249 -5.67 2.61 -17.12
CA TYR A 249 -6.00 2.55 -18.55
C TYR A 249 -7.46 2.12 -18.81
N ILE A 250 -8.02 1.26 -17.96
CA ILE A 250 -9.44 0.85 -18.03
C ILE A 250 -10.34 2.05 -17.73
N THR A 251 -10.03 2.78 -16.65
CA THR A 251 -10.76 4.00 -16.27
C THR A 251 -10.71 5.04 -17.40
N ALA A 252 -9.53 5.27 -18.01
CA ALA A 252 -9.36 6.20 -19.11
C ALA A 252 -10.18 5.80 -20.36
N LEU A 253 -10.24 4.51 -20.68
CA LEU A 253 -11.07 3.99 -21.77
C LEU A 253 -12.57 4.23 -21.50
N LYS A 254 -13.02 4.01 -20.25
CA LYS A 254 -14.41 4.27 -19.85
C LYS A 254 -14.76 5.76 -19.96
N TYR A 255 -13.86 6.67 -19.56
CA TYR A 255 -14.05 8.12 -19.73
C TYR A 255 -14.14 8.54 -21.20
N ALA A 256 -13.37 7.88 -22.06
CA ALA A 256 -13.47 8.08 -23.51
C ALA A 256 -14.72 7.43 -24.15
N GLY A 257 -15.59 6.79 -23.37
CA GLY A 257 -16.78 6.10 -23.87
C GLY A 257 -16.46 4.87 -24.72
N VAL A 258 -15.34 4.21 -24.48
CA VAL A 258 -14.97 2.95 -25.13
C VAL A 258 -15.63 1.79 -24.37
N PRO A 259 -16.52 1.00 -25.00
CA PRO A 259 -17.02 -0.22 -24.38
C PRO A 259 -15.91 -1.25 -24.32
N ILE A 260 -15.67 -1.81 -23.14
CA ILE A 260 -14.61 -2.80 -22.92
C ILE A 260 -15.22 -4.20 -23.03
N SER A 261 -14.55 -5.09 -23.78
CA SER A 261 -14.94 -6.48 -23.92
C SER A 261 -13.74 -7.40 -23.67
N ALA A 262 -14.00 -8.65 -23.30
CA ALA A 262 -12.95 -9.64 -23.04
C ALA A 262 -12.07 -9.91 -24.27
N ASP A 263 -12.61 -9.79 -25.48
CA ASP A 263 -11.85 -9.95 -26.73
C ASP A 263 -10.75 -8.89 -26.91
N MET A 264 -10.82 -7.78 -26.18
CA MET A 264 -9.78 -6.75 -26.18
C MET A 264 -8.58 -7.13 -25.30
N LEU A 265 -8.63 -8.25 -24.58
CA LEU A 265 -7.61 -8.73 -23.63
C LEU A 265 -7.24 -7.65 -22.60
N PRO A 266 -8.22 -7.11 -21.83
CA PRO A 266 -8.00 -5.99 -20.95
C PRO A 266 -7.26 -6.31 -19.64
N HIS A 267 -6.80 -7.55 -19.42
CA HIS A 267 -6.08 -7.93 -18.20
C HIS A 267 -4.76 -7.17 -18.00
N SER A 268 -4.13 -6.71 -19.08
CA SER A 268 -2.90 -5.92 -19.01
C SER A 268 -2.85 -4.86 -20.10
N ILE A 269 -2.25 -3.71 -19.81
CA ILE A 269 -1.98 -2.68 -20.85
C ILE A 269 -1.12 -3.23 -22.01
N ARG A 270 -0.34 -4.28 -21.77
CA ARG A 270 0.53 -4.92 -22.79
C ARG A 270 -0.24 -5.85 -23.73
N SER A 271 -1.25 -6.53 -23.21
CA SER A 271 -2.11 -7.44 -23.99
C SER A 271 -3.28 -6.71 -24.66
N LEU A 272 -3.62 -5.52 -24.14
CA LEU A 272 -4.76 -4.74 -24.60
C LEU A 272 -4.71 -4.49 -26.10
N THR A 273 -5.78 -4.83 -26.79
CA THR A 273 -5.97 -4.57 -28.23
C THR A 273 -7.09 -3.57 -28.45
N LEU A 274 -6.79 -2.47 -29.14
CA LEU A 274 -7.74 -1.42 -29.47
C LEU A 274 -7.91 -1.34 -30.99
N ASP A 275 -9.16 -1.33 -31.45
CA ASP A 275 -9.47 -1.00 -32.84
C ASP A 275 -9.32 0.52 -33.11
N GLU A 276 -9.34 0.92 -34.36
CA GLU A 276 -9.18 2.33 -34.72
C GLU A 276 -10.32 3.23 -34.23
N ASN A 277 -11.51 2.69 -34.00
CA ASN A 277 -12.64 3.42 -33.46
C ASN A 277 -12.41 3.72 -31.96
N ALA A 278 -11.97 2.72 -31.19
CA ALA A 278 -11.58 2.90 -29.78
C ALA A 278 -10.45 3.92 -29.62
N LYS A 279 -9.38 3.78 -30.41
CA LYS A 279 -8.26 4.75 -30.41
C LYS A 279 -8.74 6.16 -30.78
N LYS A 280 -9.65 6.28 -31.75
CA LYS A 280 -10.24 7.57 -32.11
C LYS A 280 -11.02 8.18 -30.97
N LYS A 281 -11.85 7.42 -30.25
CA LYS A 281 -12.61 7.90 -29.09
C LYS A 281 -11.68 8.43 -28.00
N VAL A 282 -10.57 7.74 -27.71
CA VAL A 282 -9.57 8.21 -26.75
C VAL A 282 -8.92 9.52 -27.20
N ARG A 283 -8.57 9.64 -28.48
CA ARG A 283 -8.04 10.91 -29.03
C ARG A 283 -9.06 12.05 -28.97
N ASP A 284 -10.32 11.77 -29.33
CA ASP A 284 -11.41 12.76 -29.30
C ASP A 284 -11.68 13.23 -27.86
N TRP A 285 -11.71 12.32 -26.88
CA TRP A 285 -11.81 12.65 -25.46
C TRP A 285 -10.63 13.53 -25.01
N PHE A 286 -9.41 13.15 -25.34
CA PHE A 286 -8.20 13.93 -25.03
C PHE A 286 -8.29 15.36 -25.61
N CYS A 287 -8.80 15.53 -26.82
CA CYS A 287 -8.97 16.85 -27.41
C CYS A 287 -10.11 17.67 -26.77
N ALA A 288 -11.13 17.01 -26.25
CA ALA A 288 -12.29 17.65 -25.63
C ALA A 288 -12.05 18.11 -24.19
N VAL A 289 -11.19 17.41 -23.44
CA VAL A 289 -10.85 17.79 -22.06
C VAL A 289 -9.88 18.97 -22.06
N SER A 290 -10.28 20.08 -21.46
CA SER A 290 -9.42 21.25 -21.28
C SER A 290 -8.42 21.01 -20.16
N PRO A 291 -7.17 21.48 -20.27
CA PRO A 291 -6.24 21.46 -19.15
C PRO A 291 -6.75 22.38 -18.02
N ALA A 292 -6.54 21.97 -16.79
CA ALA A 292 -6.86 22.81 -15.64
C ALA A 292 -6.01 24.10 -15.67
N PRO A 293 -6.56 25.25 -15.24
CA PRO A 293 -5.78 26.47 -15.12
C PRO A 293 -4.63 26.27 -14.13
N ALA A 294 -3.45 26.77 -14.50
CA ALA A 294 -2.32 26.80 -13.59
C ALA A 294 -2.71 27.62 -12.36
N GLY A 295 -2.73 26.99 -11.18
CA GLY A 295 -3.02 27.69 -9.93
C GLY A 295 -1.95 28.76 -9.66
N ASP A 296 -2.36 29.84 -8.99
CA ASP A 296 -1.41 30.86 -8.53
C ASP A 296 -0.40 30.22 -7.56
N PRO A 297 0.89 30.28 -7.84
CA PRO A 297 1.89 29.74 -6.94
C PRO A 297 1.94 30.60 -5.68
N GLY A 298 1.31 30.14 -4.59
CA GLY A 298 1.33 30.83 -3.30
C GLY A 298 2.74 31.14 -2.80
N ALA A 299 2.85 31.98 -1.78
CA ALA A 299 4.15 32.31 -1.15
C ALA A 299 4.79 31.06 -0.52
N ASP A 300 6.11 30.98 -0.54
CA ASP A 300 6.87 29.93 0.14
C ASP A 300 6.56 29.94 1.65
N LEU A 301 6.14 28.79 2.15
CA LEU A 301 5.84 28.57 3.56
C LEU A 301 7.03 27.92 4.26
N LEU A 302 7.47 26.78 3.76
CA LEU A 302 8.63 26.03 4.23
C LEU A 302 9.76 26.18 3.21
N GLU A 303 10.93 26.61 3.65
CA GLU A 303 12.15 26.63 2.83
C GLU A 303 13.23 25.80 3.52
N VAL A 304 13.84 24.92 2.76
CA VAL A 304 14.99 24.10 3.18
C VAL A 304 16.14 24.40 2.23
N ARG A 305 17.32 24.70 2.77
CA ARG A 305 18.52 25.01 1.98
C ARG A 305 19.72 24.21 2.46
N ASP A 306 20.40 23.54 1.54
CA ASP A 306 21.67 22.82 1.72
C ASP A 306 21.66 21.82 2.89
N LEU A 307 20.48 21.20 3.15
CA LEU A 307 20.26 20.31 4.28
C LEU A 307 21.03 19.00 4.10
N THR A 308 21.84 18.68 5.11
CA THR A 308 22.61 17.43 5.14
C THR A 308 22.47 16.77 6.51
N PHE A 309 22.18 15.46 6.51
CA PHE A 309 21.99 14.68 7.74
C PHE A 309 22.56 13.27 7.60
N ALA A 310 23.34 12.85 8.62
CA ALA A 310 23.80 11.48 8.80
C ALA A 310 23.42 10.98 10.19
N TYR A 311 23.01 9.70 10.27
CA TYR A 311 22.75 9.02 11.54
C TYR A 311 24.06 8.76 12.33
N PRO A 312 23.98 8.52 13.65
CA PRO A 312 25.17 8.26 14.49
C PRO A 312 26.02 7.07 14.05
N ASN A 313 25.43 6.10 13.35
CA ASN A 313 26.15 4.94 12.77
C ASN A 313 26.95 5.30 11.49
N GLY A 314 26.98 6.57 11.08
CA GLY A 314 27.69 7.05 9.89
C GLY A 314 26.89 6.95 8.58
N PHE A 315 25.65 6.43 8.61
CA PHE A 315 24.82 6.36 7.41
C PHE A 315 24.34 7.76 6.99
N GLN A 316 24.76 8.21 5.79
CA GLN A 316 24.38 9.48 5.19
C GLN A 316 22.98 9.37 4.61
N ALA A 317 21.98 9.91 5.33
CA ALA A 317 20.57 9.78 4.95
C ALA A 317 20.06 10.92 4.05
N LEU A 318 20.62 12.15 4.21
CA LEU A 318 20.28 13.31 3.40
C LEU A 318 21.54 14.06 2.99
N THR A 319 21.61 14.46 1.72
CA THR A 319 22.76 15.16 1.16
C THR A 319 22.30 16.32 0.29
N ASP A 320 22.63 17.55 0.72
CA ASP A 320 22.46 18.77 -0.08
C ASP A 320 21.01 18.97 -0.56
N ILE A 321 20.04 18.85 0.38
CA ILE A 321 18.63 19.02 0.08
C ILE A 321 18.26 20.49 0.11
N SER A 322 17.77 21.00 -1.03
CA SER A 322 17.22 22.35 -1.15
C SER A 322 15.85 22.27 -1.83
N VAL A 323 14.81 22.75 -1.14
CA VAL A 323 13.42 22.66 -1.60
C VAL A 323 12.55 23.67 -0.85
N SER A 324 11.49 24.17 -1.47
CA SER A 324 10.44 24.93 -0.81
C SER A 324 9.07 24.27 -0.95
N VAL A 325 8.17 24.50 0.02
CA VAL A 325 6.75 24.13 -0.05
C VAL A 325 5.93 25.40 0.12
N ARG A 326 4.95 25.59 -0.74
CA ARG A 326 4.12 26.79 -0.78
C ARG A 326 2.93 26.70 0.18
N ARG A 327 2.45 27.84 0.66
CA ARG A 327 1.27 27.91 1.52
C ARG A 327 0.02 27.42 0.78
N GLY A 328 -0.76 26.55 1.43
CA GLY A 328 -1.98 25.97 0.85
C GLY A 328 -1.71 24.94 -0.25
N GLU A 329 -0.46 24.48 -0.42
CA GLU A 329 -0.13 23.44 -1.39
C GLU A 329 -0.35 22.04 -0.79
N LEU A 330 -0.82 21.09 -1.62
CA LEU A 330 -0.79 19.66 -1.34
C LEU A 330 0.33 19.06 -2.17
N THR A 331 1.44 18.71 -1.51
CA THR A 331 2.68 18.23 -2.14
C THR A 331 2.95 16.79 -1.75
N ALA A 332 3.30 15.94 -2.72
CA ALA A 332 3.79 14.58 -2.46
C ALA A 332 5.31 14.54 -2.37
N ILE A 333 5.85 13.78 -1.43
CA ILE A 333 7.27 13.45 -1.31
C ILE A 333 7.39 11.96 -1.62
N VAL A 334 7.97 11.63 -2.78
CA VAL A 334 7.99 10.27 -3.32
C VAL A 334 9.42 9.75 -3.53
N GLY A 335 9.58 8.45 -3.76
CA GLY A 335 10.87 7.79 -4.02
C GLY A 335 10.93 6.41 -3.38
N THR A 336 12.04 5.70 -3.61
CA THR A 336 12.26 4.35 -3.07
C THR A 336 12.23 4.27 -1.54
N ASN A 337 12.01 3.08 -1.02
CA ASN A 337 12.23 2.81 0.39
C ASN A 337 13.71 3.07 0.75
N GLY A 338 13.95 3.72 1.88
CA GLY A 338 15.30 4.15 2.26
C GLY A 338 15.86 5.38 1.55
N ALA A 339 15.12 6.04 0.64
CA ALA A 339 15.58 7.23 -0.07
C ALA A 339 15.76 8.49 0.81
N GLY A 340 15.37 8.44 2.08
CA GLY A 340 15.51 9.57 3.01
C GLY A 340 14.22 10.37 3.26
N LYS A 341 13.07 9.98 2.70
CA LYS A 341 11.79 10.71 2.81
C LYS A 341 11.34 10.95 4.26
N SER A 342 11.19 9.87 5.03
CA SER A 342 10.80 9.96 6.46
C SER A 342 11.88 10.63 7.31
N THR A 343 13.17 10.46 6.95
CA THR A 343 14.27 11.17 7.60
C THR A 343 14.16 12.68 7.36
N PHE A 344 13.85 13.10 6.15
CA PHE A 344 13.61 14.50 5.81
C PHE A 344 12.46 15.08 6.66
N ALA A 345 11.34 14.38 6.76
CA ALA A 345 10.22 14.79 7.61
C ALA A 345 10.63 14.91 9.10
N LYS A 346 11.39 13.93 9.63
CA LYS A 346 11.90 13.94 11.01
C LYS A 346 12.84 15.12 11.28
N VAL A 347 13.72 15.46 10.34
CA VAL A 347 14.62 16.63 10.47
C VAL A 347 13.83 17.93 10.48
N ILE A 348 12.84 18.10 9.60
CA ILE A 348 12.00 19.30 9.56
C ILE A 348 11.23 19.45 10.90
N CYS A 349 10.68 18.38 11.43
CA CYS A 349 9.97 18.37 12.71
C CYS A 349 10.90 18.50 13.93
N GLY A 350 12.22 18.35 13.74
CA GLY A 350 13.23 18.49 14.80
C GLY A 350 13.45 17.22 15.63
N PHE A 351 12.91 16.06 15.21
CA PHE A 351 13.22 14.77 15.83
C PHE A 351 14.68 14.36 15.60
N GLU A 352 15.23 14.80 14.48
CA GLU A 352 16.64 14.64 14.11
C GLU A 352 17.26 16.02 13.86
N ILE A 353 18.53 16.19 14.20
CA ILE A 353 19.24 17.46 14.07
C ILE A 353 20.23 17.35 12.91
N GLN A 354 20.03 18.16 11.88
CA GLN A 354 20.92 18.20 10.72
C GLN A 354 22.32 18.70 11.08
N GLN A 355 23.34 18.20 10.38
CA GLN A 355 24.71 18.68 10.52
C GLN A 355 24.98 19.96 9.73
N LYS A 356 24.25 20.17 8.59
CA LYS A 356 24.37 21.35 7.74
C LYS A 356 23.01 21.77 7.22
N GLY A 357 22.93 23.03 6.78
CA GLY A 357 21.76 23.58 6.14
C GLY A 357 20.82 24.31 7.08
N ARG A 358 19.78 24.87 6.49
CA ARG A 358 18.82 25.72 7.20
C ARG A 358 17.40 25.32 6.82
N VAL A 359 16.53 25.31 7.83
CA VAL A 359 15.09 25.13 7.68
C VAL A 359 14.40 26.39 8.18
N THR A 360 13.59 27.03 7.32
CA THR A 360 12.78 28.19 7.69
C THR A 360 11.30 27.92 7.41
N LEU A 361 10.43 28.37 8.30
CA LEU A 361 8.97 28.30 8.13
C LEU A 361 8.38 29.70 8.33
N SER A 362 7.65 30.20 7.34
CA SER A 362 7.13 31.57 7.34
C SER A 362 8.24 32.61 7.66
N GLY A 363 9.46 32.38 7.16
CA GLY A 363 10.64 33.22 7.42
C GLY A 363 11.29 33.04 8.79
N ARG A 364 10.73 32.21 9.69
CA ARG A 364 11.32 31.90 11.00
C ARG A 364 12.35 30.79 10.88
N ASP A 365 13.48 30.94 11.55
CA ASP A 365 14.51 29.90 11.62
C ASP A 365 14.10 28.77 12.56
N MET A 366 13.79 27.62 11.99
CA MET A 366 13.37 26.44 12.75
C MET A 366 14.53 25.79 13.51
N ASN A 367 15.79 26.03 13.09
CA ASN A 367 16.95 25.44 13.74
C ASN A 367 17.14 25.93 15.19
N ALA A 368 16.65 27.12 15.50
CA ALA A 368 16.70 27.72 16.84
C ALA A 368 15.60 27.21 17.78
N LEU A 369 14.60 26.51 17.25
CA LEU A 369 13.42 26.07 18.01
C LEU A 369 13.58 24.63 18.53
N SER A 370 13.13 24.40 19.75
CA SER A 370 12.93 23.06 20.31
C SER A 370 11.84 22.28 19.55
N ILE A 371 11.79 20.96 19.73
CA ILE A 371 10.73 20.10 19.15
C ILE A 371 9.34 20.61 19.54
N LYS A 372 9.16 21.03 20.82
CA LYS A 372 7.89 21.55 21.32
C LYS A 372 7.47 22.82 20.57
N GLU A 373 8.37 23.77 20.39
CA GLU A 373 8.12 25.02 19.67
C GLU A 373 7.87 24.78 18.18
N ARG A 374 8.59 23.84 17.53
CA ARG A 374 8.32 23.44 16.15
C ARG A 374 6.93 22.82 16.01
N ALA A 375 6.49 22.02 16.99
CA ALA A 375 5.17 21.38 17.00
C ALA A 375 3.99 22.38 17.12
N ASP A 376 4.24 23.65 17.41
CA ASP A 376 3.22 24.71 17.32
C ASP A 376 2.99 25.17 15.86
N HIS A 377 3.88 24.82 14.94
CA HIS A 377 3.85 25.24 13.54
C HIS A 377 3.77 24.07 12.55
N ILE A 378 4.36 22.93 12.91
CA ILE A 378 4.47 21.74 12.04
C ILE A 378 3.78 20.57 12.73
N GLY A 379 2.73 20.05 12.10
CA GLY A 379 2.08 18.81 12.50
C GLY A 379 2.76 17.62 11.82
N TYR A 380 3.02 16.53 12.55
CA TYR A 380 3.55 15.29 11.99
C TYR A 380 2.65 14.10 12.34
N VAL A 381 2.19 13.39 11.34
CA VAL A 381 1.37 12.18 11.49
C VAL A 381 2.18 10.97 11.03
N MET A 382 2.46 10.07 11.96
CA MET A 382 3.27 8.86 11.71
C MET A 382 2.50 7.84 10.89
N GLN A 383 3.23 6.93 10.23
CA GLN A 383 2.67 5.83 9.45
C GLN A 383 1.72 4.95 10.28
N ASN A 384 2.14 4.50 11.45
CA ASN A 384 1.33 3.67 12.34
C ASN A 384 0.63 4.53 13.40
N PRO A 385 -0.71 4.68 13.38
CA PRO A 385 -1.46 5.47 14.34
C PRO A 385 -1.32 4.96 15.78
N ASN A 386 -1.12 3.66 16.00
CA ASN A 386 -0.96 3.09 17.34
C ASN A 386 0.31 3.59 18.06
N GLN A 387 1.32 4.10 17.33
CA GLN A 387 2.51 4.70 17.92
C GLN A 387 2.26 6.13 18.43
N MET A 388 1.20 6.79 17.98
CA MET A 388 0.83 8.15 18.40
C MET A 388 -0.22 8.16 19.50
N ILE A 389 -1.12 7.16 19.51
CA ILE A 389 -2.25 7.09 20.44
C ILE A 389 -1.78 6.69 21.83
N SER A 390 -2.12 7.51 22.82
CA SER A 390 -1.73 7.34 24.22
C SER A 390 -2.91 7.25 25.19
N LYS A 391 -4.10 7.72 24.79
CA LYS A 391 -5.30 7.75 25.61
C LYS A 391 -6.30 6.65 25.23
N VAL A 392 -7.23 6.38 26.13
CA VAL A 392 -8.28 5.39 25.92
C VAL A 392 -9.44 5.96 25.12
N GLN A 393 -9.81 7.21 25.36
CA GLN A 393 -10.95 7.87 24.71
C GLN A 393 -10.50 8.87 23.64
N ILE A 394 -11.31 9.01 22.60
CA ILE A 394 -11.02 9.90 21.45
C ILE A 394 -10.88 11.35 21.89
N VAL A 395 -11.83 11.85 22.69
CA VAL A 395 -11.82 13.23 23.19
C VAL A 395 -10.55 13.55 23.98
N ASP A 396 -10.09 12.61 24.81
CA ASP A 396 -8.91 12.81 25.65
C ASP A 396 -7.62 12.78 24.83
N GLU A 397 -7.57 11.96 23.79
CA GLU A 397 -6.43 11.90 22.87
C GLU A 397 -6.30 13.23 22.10
N VAL A 398 -7.40 13.74 21.55
CA VAL A 398 -7.40 14.99 20.79
C VAL A 398 -7.11 16.20 21.68
N ALA A 399 -7.66 16.22 22.91
CA ALA A 399 -7.42 17.29 23.88
C ALA A 399 -5.99 17.32 24.45
N LEU A 400 -5.26 16.21 24.36
CA LEU A 400 -3.96 16.06 25.04
C LEU A 400 -2.95 17.15 24.67
N GLY A 401 -2.83 17.47 23.40
CA GLY A 401 -1.91 18.50 22.90
C GLY A 401 -2.20 19.89 23.45
N LEU A 402 -3.48 20.26 23.56
CA LEU A 402 -3.92 21.55 24.14
C LEU A 402 -3.67 21.60 25.65
N ARG A 403 -4.03 20.53 26.39
CA ARG A 403 -3.78 20.43 27.84
C ARG A 403 -2.28 20.53 28.15
N THR A 404 -1.43 19.89 27.38
CA THR A 404 0.03 19.94 27.54
C THR A 404 0.60 21.35 27.31
N ARG A 405 -0.11 22.18 26.53
CA ARG A 405 0.22 23.59 26.26
C ARG A 405 -0.37 24.54 27.30
N GLY A 406 -1.17 24.05 28.27
CA GLY A 406 -1.79 24.85 29.30
C GLY A 406 -2.97 25.70 28.82
N VAL A 407 -3.62 25.29 27.73
CA VAL A 407 -4.85 25.93 27.24
C VAL A 407 -5.95 25.76 28.30
N PRO A 408 -6.71 26.81 28.64
CA PRO A 408 -7.82 26.71 29.59
C PRO A 408 -8.86 25.64 29.15
N GLU A 409 -9.36 24.84 30.11
CA GLU A 409 -10.27 23.71 29.80
C GLU A 409 -11.57 24.19 29.09
N GLU A 410 -12.00 25.42 29.36
CA GLU A 410 -13.15 26.05 28.70
C GLU A 410 -12.96 26.30 27.19
N GLU A 411 -11.71 26.45 26.74
CA GLU A 411 -11.36 26.65 25.34
C GLU A 411 -11.08 25.31 24.64
N ILE A 412 -10.74 24.25 25.40
CA ILE A 412 -10.33 22.95 24.83
C ILE A 412 -11.50 22.26 24.13
N LEU A 413 -12.64 22.13 24.81
CA LEU A 413 -13.77 21.36 24.28
C LEU A 413 -14.31 21.89 22.94
N PRO A 414 -14.49 23.22 22.75
CA PRO A 414 -14.90 23.78 21.46
C PRO A 414 -13.90 23.45 20.34
N ARG A 415 -12.59 23.59 20.59
CA ARG A 415 -11.56 23.28 19.58
C ARG A 415 -11.50 21.78 19.25
N VAL A 416 -11.66 20.91 20.27
CA VAL A 416 -11.73 19.46 20.09
C VAL A 416 -12.98 19.08 19.30
N GLU A 417 -14.13 19.72 19.58
CA GLU A 417 -15.36 19.49 18.82
C GLU A 417 -15.17 19.84 17.34
N ASP A 418 -14.60 21.01 17.04
CA ASP A 418 -14.35 21.45 15.67
C ASP A 418 -13.41 20.47 14.94
N ALA A 419 -12.29 20.07 15.55
CA ALA A 419 -11.35 19.13 14.97
C ALA A 419 -12.00 17.75 14.73
N LEU A 420 -12.80 17.25 15.69
CA LEU A 420 -13.49 15.97 15.56
C LEU A 420 -14.62 16.01 14.51
N ARG A 421 -15.33 17.15 14.38
CA ARG A 421 -16.34 17.32 13.32
C ARG A 421 -15.70 17.32 11.95
N VAL A 422 -14.60 18.04 11.78
CA VAL A 422 -13.82 18.06 10.54
C VAL A 422 -13.35 16.64 10.18
N CYS A 423 -12.92 15.84 11.16
CA CYS A 423 -12.46 14.45 10.96
C CYS A 423 -13.61 13.41 10.85
N GLY A 424 -14.88 13.83 11.00
CA GLY A 424 -16.04 12.92 10.97
C GLY A 424 -16.10 11.97 12.18
N LEU A 425 -15.55 12.39 13.33
CA LEU A 425 -15.41 11.55 14.53
C LEU A 425 -16.23 12.06 15.74
N TRP A 426 -16.93 13.18 15.62
CA TRP A 426 -17.63 13.78 16.75
C TRP A 426 -18.65 12.84 17.40
N GLU A 427 -19.39 12.08 16.60
CA GLU A 427 -20.39 11.13 17.12
C GLU A 427 -19.74 9.97 17.92
N PHE A 428 -18.47 9.67 17.66
CA PHE A 428 -17.68 8.64 18.33
C PHE A 428 -16.84 9.17 19.49
N ARG A 429 -16.90 10.46 19.83
CA ARG A 429 -15.99 11.17 20.76
C ARG A 429 -15.78 10.50 22.12
N SER A 430 -16.79 9.82 22.64
CA SER A 430 -16.75 9.09 23.92
C SER A 430 -16.43 7.61 23.78
N TRP A 431 -16.16 7.13 22.55
CA TRP A 431 -15.82 5.74 22.33
C TRP A 431 -14.38 5.45 22.73
N PRO A 432 -14.09 4.22 23.18
CA PRO A 432 -12.71 3.78 23.35
C PRO A 432 -12.05 3.64 21.97
N ILE A 433 -10.81 4.14 21.86
CA ILE A 433 -10.06 4.11 20.61
C ILE A 433 -9.79 2.67 20.14
N SER A 434 -9.76 1.71 21.07
CA SER A 434 -9.63 0.27 20.75
C SER A 434 -10.78 -0.28 19.89
N ALA A 435 -11.95 0.34 19.95
CA ALA A 435 -13.13 -0.07 19.16
C ALA A 435 -13.12 0.49 17.72
N LEU A 436 -12.16 1.36 17.38
CA LEU A 436 -12.08 2.01 16.09
C LEU A 436 -11.37 1.14 15.05
N SER A 437 -11.79 1.26 13.79
CA SER A 437 -11.05 0.75 12.65
C SER A 437 -9.69 1.46 12.51
N TYR A 438 -8.77 0.86 11.74
CA TYR A 438 -7.46 1.48 11.49
C TYR A 438 -7.59 2.87 10.84
N GLY A 439 -8.47 3.03 9.84
CA GLY A 439 -8.74 4.33 9.20
C GLY A 439 -9.31 5.36 10.17
N GLN A 440 -10.21 4.97 11.06
CA GLN A 440 -10.73 5.86 12.11
C GLN A 440 -9.64 6.25 13.11
N LYS A 441 -8.76 5.32 13.52
CA LYS A 441 -7.59 5.64 14.35
C LYS A 441 -6.66 6.65 13.67
N LYS A 442 -6.44 6.51 12.36
CA LYS A 442 -5.68 7.48 11.56
C LYS A 442 -6.32 8.86 11.60
N ARG A 443 -7.65 8.95 11.46
CA ARG A 443 -8.37 10.22 11.59
C ARG A 443 -8.27 10.80 13.01
N VAL A 444 -8.23 9.98 14.06
CA VAL A 444 -7.98 10.46 15.45
C VAL A 444 -6.60 11.09 15.54
N THR A 445 -5.54 10.45 15.01
CA THR A 445 -4.18 11.04 15.03
C THR A 445 -4.10 12.34 14.23
N ILE A 446 -4.83 12.44 13.11
CA ILE A 446 -4.91 13.69 12.35
C ILE A 446 -5.65 14.77 13.18
N ALA A 447 -6.78 14.42 13.83
CA ALA A 447 -7.52 15.35 14.68
C ALA A 447 -6.66 15.87 15.86
N SER A 448 -5.84 15.01 16.47
CA SER A 448 -4.92 15.37 17.56
C SER A 448 -3.83 16.36 17.14
N ILE A 449 -3.48 16.37 15.85
CA ILE A 449 -2.56 17.36 15.28
C ILE A 449 -3.33 18.60 14.81
N LEU A 450 -4.46 18.43 14.14
CA LEU A 450 -5.25 19.51 13.57
C LEU A 450 -5.78 20.49 14.64
N VAL A 451 -6.14 19.99 15.83
CA VAL A 451 -6.61 20.81 16.96
C VAL A 451 -5.58 21.85 17.42
N LEU A 452 -4.31 21.65 17.08
CA LEU A 452 -3.20 22.57 17.37
C LEU A 452 -3.03 23.66 16.31
N GLU A 453 -3.80 23.59 15.20
CA GLU A 453 -3.79 24.56 14.09
C GLU A 453 -2.40 24.80 13.49
N PRO A 454 -1.64 23.74 13.10
CA PRO A 454 -0.32 23.92 12.53
C PRO A 454 -0.39 24.59 11.15
N GLU A 455 0.66 25.32 10.75
CA GLU A 455 0.77 25.97 9.43
C GLU A 455 0.95 24.93 8.31
N ILE A 456 1.58 23.79 8.63
CA ILE A 456 1.80 22.66 7.72
C ILE A 456 1.62 21.33 8.44
N ILE A 457 0.99 20.37 7.76
CA ILE A 457 0.86 18.99 8.25
C ILE A 457 1.67 18.08 7.31
N ILE A 458 2.56 17.29 7.89
CA ILE A 458 3.34 16.26 7.19
C ILE A 458 2.78 14.90 7.60
N LEU A 459 2.32 14.11 6.61
CA LEU A 459 1.81 12.77 6.85
C LEU A 459 2.76 11.73 6.24
N ASP A 460 3.20 10.80 7.05
CA ASP A 460 4.07 9.70 6.61
C ASP A 460 3.21 8.48 6.29
N GLU A 461 3.17 8.09 5.02
CA GLU A 461 2.40 6.97 4.46
C GLU A 461 0.94 6.92 4.99
N PRO A 462 0.11 7.95 4.76
CA PRO A 462 -1.22 8.02 5.36
C PRO A 462 -2.18 6.93 4.89
N THR A 463 -1.95 6.35 3.72
CA THR A 463 -2.80 5.36 3.05
C THR A 463 -2.21 3.94 3.05
N ALA A 464 -1.05 3.73 3.67
CA ALA A 464 -0.41 2.41 3.70
C ALA A 464 -1.32 1.33 4.29
N GLY A 465 -1.44 0.19 3.60
CA GLY A 465 -2.27 -0.94 4.03
C GLY A 465 -3.78 -0.68 4.01
N GLN A 466 -4.25 0.34 3.26
CA GLN A 466 -5.66 0.65 3.10
C GLN A 466 -6.18 0.16 1.75
N ASP A 467 -7.43 -0.33 1.74
CA ASP A 467 -8.14 -0.55 0.48
C ASP A 467 -8.54 0.77 -0.18
N TYR A 468 -9.03 0.68 -1.42
CA TYR A 468 -9.35 1.86 -2.23
C TYR A 468 -10.41 2.76 -1.60
N ARG A 469 -11.41 2.21 -0.91
CA ARG A 469 -12.46 2.99 -0.26
C ARG A 469 -11.91 3.82 0.90
N HIS A 470 -11.19 3.17 1.82
CA HIS A 470 -10.56 3.85 2.97
C HIS A 470 -9.45 4.81 2.53
N TYR A 471 -8.70 4.44 1.49
CA TYR A 471 -7.73 5.31 0.83
C TYR A 471 -8.40 6.59 0.34
N THR A 472 -9.49 6.47 -0.43
CA THR A 472 -10.25 7.61 -0.97
C THR A 472 -10.79 8.49 0.15
N ASP A 473 -11.40 7.88 1.18
CA ASP A 473 -11.95 8.60 2.34
C ASP A 473 -10.88 9.46 3.05
N ILE A 474 -9.65 8.94 3.21
CA ILE A 474 -8.55 9.69 3.83
C ILE A 474 -8.09 10.82 2.91
N MET A 475 -7.93 10.55 1.63
CA MET A 475 -7.40 11.53 0.69
C MET A 475 -8.39 12.66 0.39
N GLU A 476 -9.67 12.38 0.27
CA GLU A 476 -10.71 13.41 0.15
C GLU A 476 -10.77 14.29 1.40
N PHE A 477 -10.67 13.68 2.58
CA PHE A 477 -10.56 14.42 3.82
C PHE A 477 -9.33 15.35 3.83
N LEU A 478 -8.14 14.88 3.41
CA LEU A 478 -6.94 15.71 3.34
C LEU A 478 -7.07 16.83 2.28
N THR A 479 -7.75 16.55 1.18
CA THR A 479 -8.05 17.53 0.14
C THR A 479 -8.97 18.64 0.67
N GLU A 480 -9.98 18.28 1.45
CA GLU A 480 -10.87 19.26 2.09
C GLU A 480 -10.12 20.12 3.13
N LEU A 481 -9.21 19.51 3.91
CA LEU A 481 -8.33 20.30 4.81
C LEU A 481 -7.47 21.29 4.02
N ASN A 482 -6.93 20.84 2.88
CA ASN A 482 -6.13 21.71 2.01
C ASN A 482 -6.95 22.84 1.39
N ARG A 483 -8.20 22.59 0.94
CA ARG A 483 -9.13 23.61 0.47
C ARG A 483 -9.44 24.68 1.54
N ARG A 484 -9.41 24.30 2.82
CA ARG A 484 -9.56 25.25 3.96
C ARG A 484 -8.29 26.04 4.28
N GLY A 485 -7.22 25.85 3.50
CA GLY A 485 -5.97 26.61 3.60
C GLY A 485 -4.85 25.92 4.37
N THR A 486 -5.04 24.69 4.86
CA THR A 486 -3.96 23.91 5.50
C THR A 486 -2.96 23.45 4.43
N THR A 487 -1.68 23.69 4.65
CA THR A 487 -0.61 23.15 3.80
C THR A 487 -0.37 21.69 4.15
N VAL A 488 -0.35 20.81 3.16
CA VAL A 488 -0.25 19.36 3.36
C VAL A 488 0.92 18.78 2.59
N CYS A 489 1.83 18.10 3.28
CA CYS A 489 2.89 17.30 2.67
C CYS A 489 2.64 15.82 2.94
N ILE A 490 2.60 15.00 1.90
CA ILE A 490 2.38 13.57 2.00
C ILE A 490 3.64 12.84 1.57
N VAL A 491 4.26 12.13 2.49
CA VAL A 491 5.34 11.18 2.18
C VAL A 491 4.70 9.88 1.77
N THR A 492 4.99 9.40 0.55
CA THR A 492 4.39 8.16 0.05
C THR A 492 5.25 7.50 -1.02
N HIS A 493 5.05 6.20 -1.21
CA HIS A 493 5.50 5.43 -2.36
C HIS A 493 4.35 5.12 -3.34
N ASP A 494 3.12 5.54 -3.02
CA ASP A 494 1.95 5.31 -3.87
C ASP A 494 1.89 6.34 -5.01
N MET A 495 2.16 5.86 -6.24
CA MET A 495 2.13 6.69 -7.44
C MET A 495 0.72 7.14 -7.84
N HIS A 496 -0.30 6.35 -7.48
CA HIS A 496 -1.69 6.74 -7.71
C HIS A 496 -2.09 7.93 -6.84
N LEU A 497 -1.69 7.90 -5.55
CA LEU A 497 -1.89 9.02 -4.63
C LEU A 497 -1.25 10.29 -5.18
N MET A 498 0.00 10.18 -5.61
CA MET A 498 0.72 11.29 -6.19
C MET A 498 -0.01 11.87 -7.43
N LEU A 499 -0.46 11.00 -8.35
CA LEU A 499 -1.16 11.43 -9.56
C LEU A 499 -2.52 12.06 -9.26
N GLU A 500 -3.34 11.41 -8.44
CA GLU A 500 -4.73 11.79 -8.24
C GLU A 500 -4.89 13.03 -7.36
N TYR A 501 -4.04 13.20 -6.33
CA TYR A 501 -4.24 14.19 -5.29
C TYR A 501 -3.17 15.29 -5.24
N ALA A 502 -1.89 14.97 -5.46
CA ALA A 502 -0.84 15.97 -5.37
C ALA A 502 -0.69 16.76 -6.67
N ARG A 503 -0.65 18.10 -6.57
CA ARG A 503 -0.37 18.95 -7.73
C ARG A 503 1.11 18.99 -8.08
N ARG A 504 1.97 18.72 -7.09
CA ARG A 504 3.43 18.73 -7.19
C ARG A 504 4.00 17.55 -6.42
N ALA A 505 5.07 16.98 -6.93
CA ALA A 505 5.78 15.92 -6.27
C ALA A 505 7.28 16.18 -6.25
N ILE A 506 7.90 15.87 -5.12
CA ILE A 506 9.34 15.97 -4.88
C ILE A 506 9.89 14.55 -4.83
N VAL A 507 10.81 14.21 -5.73
CA VAL A 507 11.34 12.85 -5.88
C VAL A 507 12.68 12.72 -5.17
N PHE A 508 12.72 11.81 -4.19
CA PHE A 508 13.93 11.45 -3.43
C PHE A 508 14.57 10.16 -3.96
N THR A 509 15.90 10.16 -4.07
CA THR A 509 16.70 8.97 -4.37
C THR A 509 18.07 9.10 -3.72
N GLY A 510 18.49 8.07 -2.95
CA GLY A 510 19.80 8.04 -2.31
C GLY A 510 20.12 9.29 -1.46
N GLY A 511 19.14 9.78 -0.73
CA GLY A 511 19.27 10.97 0.13
C GLY A 511 19.36 12.31 -0.62
N ARG A 512 18.98 12.36 -1.90
CA ARG A 512 18.97 13.57 -2.74
C ARG A 512 17.62 13.79 -3.41
N ILE A 513 17.29 15.03 -3.73
CA ILE A 513 16.16 15.36 -4.61
C ILE A 513 16.65 15.29 -6.06
N ILE A 514 15.97 14.51 -6.89
CA ILE A 514 16.30 14.34 -8.32
C ILE A 514 15.27 14.98 -9.25
N ALA A 515 14.07 15.24 -8.76
CA ALA A 515 13.03 15.96 -9.50
C ALA A 515 12.07 16.67 -8.55
N ASP A 516 11.48 17.75 -9.01
CA ASP A 516 10.50 18.58 -8.34
C ASP A 516 9.57 19.17 -9.41
N ASP A 517 8.44 18.47 -9.67
CA ASP A 517 7.55 18.78 -10.79
C ASP A 517 6.14 18.20 -10.55
N THR A 518 5.24 18.30 -11.52
CA THR A 518 3.94 17.62 -11.50
C THR A 518 4.11 16.09 -11.60
N GLY A 519 3.17 15.35 -11.03
CA GLY A 519 3.17 13.88 -11.12
C GLY A 519 3.18 13.37 -12.57
N ALA A 520 2.45 14.05 -13.47
CA ALA A 520 2.43 13.72 -14.90
C ALA A 520 3.83 13.87 -15.54
N ASN A 521 4.57 14.92 -15.20
CA ASN A 521 5.93 15.13 -15.72
C ASN A 521 6.90 14.06 -15.22
N ILE A 522 6.84 13.76 -13.93
CA ILE A 522 7.70 12.77 -13.28
C ILE A 522 7.48 11.39 -13.87
N LEU A 523 6.22 10.90 -13.92
CA LEU A 523 5.92 9.54 -14.40
C LEU A 523 5.93 9.38 -15.92
N SER A 524 6.07 10.47 -16.65
CA SER A 524 6.28 10.46 -18.11
C SER A 524 7.76 10.63 -18.50
N SER A 525 8.68 10.69 -17.53
CA SER A 525 10.13 10.79 -17.76
C SER A 525 10.79 9.44 -17.45
N PRO A 526 11.21 8.65 -18.46
CA PRO A 526 11.88 7.37 -18.24
C PRO A 526 13.11 7.49 -17.33
N GLU A 527 13.90 8.56 -17.49
CA GLU A 527 15.10 8.79 -16.67
C GLU A 527 14.76 8.95 -15.17
N ILE A 528 13.71 9.70 -14.83
CA ILE A 528 13.29 9.89 -13.44
C ILE A 528 12.69 8.60 -12.90
N VAL A 529 11.85 7.93 -13.68
CA VAL A 529 11.20 6.66 -13.33
C VAL A 529 12.25 5.60 -13.00
N ASP A 530 13.25 5.41 -13.85
CA ASP A 530 14.31 4.43 -13.62
C ASP A 530 15.18 4.79 -12.41
N ARG A 531 15.63 6.04 -12.29
CA ARG A 531 16.51 6.49 -11.18
C ARG A 531 15.84 6.45 -9.83
N ALA A 532 14.55 6.72 -9.76
CA ALA A 532 13.78 6.71 -8.52
C ALA A 532 13.05 5.39 -8.28
N SER A 533 13.25 4.37 -9.14
CA SER A 533 12.54 3.09 -9.10
C SER A 533 11.02 3.27 -8.97
N LEU A 534 10.47 4.26 -9.69
CA LEU A 534 9.05 4.49 -9.80
C LEU A 534 8.45 3.55 -10.85
N LYS A 535 7.13 3.53 -10.95
CA LYS A 535 6.42 2.79 -12.00
C LYS A 535 5.86 3.77 -13.02
N GLU A 536 6.18 3.53 -14.30
CA GLU A 536 5.52 4.25 -15.39
C GLU A 536 4.00 4.03 -15.30
N THR A 537 3.22 5.07 -15.49
CA THR A 537 1.75 4.94 -15.47
C THR A 537 1.25 4.26 -16.74
N SER A 538 0.28 3.36 -16.61
CA SER A 538 -0.38 2.71 -17.77
C SER A 538 -1.09 3.71 -18.69
N LEU A 539 -1.41 4.90 -18.20
CA LEU A 539 -1.94 6.00 -19.01
C LEU A 539 -0.94 6.46 -20.07
N TYR A 540 0.35 6.48 -19.74
CA TYR A 540 1.40 6.84 -20.70
C TYR A 540 1.45 5.82 -21.86
N SER A 541 1.46 4.54 -21.52
CA SER A 541 1.40 3.45 -22.51
C SER A 541 0.12 3.50 -23.37
N LEU A 542 -1.03 3.79 -22.76
CA LEU A 542 -2.30 3.95 -23.48
C LEU A 542 -2.22 5.13 -24.48
N ALA A 543 -1.65 6.25 -24.08
CA ALA A 543 -1.49 7.42 -24.97
C ALA A 543 -0.64 7.08 -26.20
N LEU A 544 0.49 6.37 -26.00
CA LEU A 544 1.33 5.89 -27.10
C LEU A 544 0.56 4.95 -28.04
N MET A 545 -0.16 3.97 -27.48
CA MET A 545 -0.99 3.03 -28.24
C MET A 545 -2.05 3.73 -29.08
N CYS A 546 -2.62 4.81 -28.58
CA CYS A 546 -3.60 5.63 -29.29
C CYS A 546 -3.00 6.64 -30.27
N GLY A 547 -1.65 6.72 -30.37
CA GLY A 547 -0.97 7.66 -31.26
C GLY A 547 -1.10 9.12 -30.83
N ILE A 548 -1.25 9.38 -29.53
CA ILE A 548 -1.28 10.72 -28.96
C ILE A 548 0.15 11.24 -28.89
N GLY A 549 0.43 12.36 -29.59
CA GLY A 549 1.78 12.91 -29.73
C GLY A 549 2.38 13.48 -28.43
N SER A 550 1.56 13.75 -27.42
CA SER A 550 1.98 14.20 -26.09
C SER A 550 1.38 13.30 -25.00
N PRO A 551 1.99 12.14 -24.71
CA PRO A 551 1.51 11.23 -23.64
C PRO A 551 1.47 11.90 -22.26
N ARG A 552 2.40 12.80 -21.98
CA ARG A 552 2.44 13.61 -20.77
C ARG A 552 1.18 14.46 -20.59
N ASP A 553 0.75 15.16 -21.65
CA ASP A 553 -0.45 15.98 -21.60
C ASP A 553 -1.70 15.11 -21.44
N PHE A 554 -1.70 13.90 -22.01
CA PHE A 554 -2.77 12.93 -21.79
C PHE A 554 -2.89 12.53 -20.31
N VAL A 555 -1.78 12.20 -19.67
CA VAL A 555 -1.75 11.88 -18.22
C VAL A 555 -2.24 13.09 -17.42
N GLN A 556 -1.78 14.30 -17.73
CA GLN A 556 -2.21 15.50 -17.00
C GLN A 556 -3.72 15.76 -17.18
N ARG A 557 -4.26 15.65 -18.39
CA ARG A 557 -5.70 15.83 -18.64
C ARG A 557 -6.57 14.78 -17.98
N PHE A 558 -6.08 13.53 -17.88
CA PHE A 558 -6.76 12.49 -17.12
C PHE A 558 -6.86 12.89 -15.63
N ILE A 559 -5.76 13.36 -15.04
CA ILE A 559 -5.72 13.84 -13.65
C ILE A 559 -6.67 15.03 -13.45
N ASP A 560 -6.61 16.01 -14.33
CA ASP A 560 -7.47 17.20 -14.27
C ASP A 560 -8.95 16.82 -14.36
N TYR A 561 -9.31 15.89 -15.26
CA TYR A 561 -10.66 15.38 -15.41
C TYR A 561 -11.14 14.64 -14.15
N GLU A 562 -10.32 13.81 -13.56
CA GLU A 562 -10.62 13.13 -12.29
C GLU A 562 -10.93 14.14 -11.17
N ARG A 563 -10.12 15.20 -11.05
CA ARG A 563 -10.26 16.19 -9.99
C ARG A 563 -11.43 17.14 -10.17
N GLU A 564 -11.70 17.57 -11.39
CA GLU A 564 -12.66 18.65 -11.66
C GLU A 564 -14.04 18.14 -12.08
N VAL A 565 -14.13 16.96 -12.69
CA VAL A 565 -15.38 16.43 -13.23
C VAL A 565 -15.90 15.26 -12.43
N ILE A 566 -15.04 14.35 -12.00
CA ILE A 566 -15.46 13.13 -11.30
C ILE A 566 -15.53 13.37 -9.79
N ARG A 567 -14.61 14.19 -9.23
CA ARG A 567 -14.50 14.52 -7.79
C ARG A 567 -14.45 16.04 -7.58
N PRO A 568 -15.47 16.80 -7.98
CA PRO A 568 -15.47 18.26 -7.95
C PRO A 568 -15.41 18.86 -6.54
#